data_53f7704adfc00972d66ee064dec5901f
#
_entry.id   53f7704adfc00972d66ee064dec5901f
#
_cell.length_a   1.000
_cell.length_b   1.000
_cell.length_c   1.000
_cell.angle_alpha   90.00
_cell.angle_beta   90.00
_cell.angle_gamma   90.00
#
_symmetry.space_group_name_H-M   'P 1'
#
loop_
_entity.id
_entity.type
_entity.pdbx_description
1 polymer ?
#
loop_
_entity_poly.entity_id
_entity_poly.type
_entity_poly.pdbx_seq_one_letter_code
_entity_poly.pdbx_strand_id
1 'polypeptide(L)'
;MGNEAELLPGTLDLLILKAVSLGPLHGYGVLLRIEQISGRALLIEQGALYPALFRLVRQSLLKASWGKSDNNRRAKFYELTSKGRKRLREETDGWNRLVAALASALAARPQEI
;
A
#
# COMPACT_ATOMS: atom_id res chain seq x y z
N MET A 1 1.00 11.76 -18.33
CA MET A 1 1.54 10.57 -18.92
C MET A 1 3.03 10.43 -18.61
N GLY A 2 3.48 9.27 -18.25
CA GLY A 2 4.89 9.00 -18.02
C GLY A 2 5.46 9.40 -16.69
N ASN A 3 4.67 10.04 -15.83
CA ASN A 3 5.14 10.41 -14.50
C ASN A 3 4.69 9.44 -13.40
N GLU A 4 3.80 8.51 -13.75
CA GLU A 4 3.37 7.49 -12.81
C GLU A 4 4.42 6.41 -12.73
N ALA A 5 4.80 6.04 -11.51
CA ALA A 5 5.71 4.93 -11.29
C ALA A 5 4.98 3.61 -11.47
N GLU A 6 5.63 2.65 -12.12
CA GLU A 6 5.11 1.29 -12.20
C GLU A 6 5.33 0.60 -10.86
N LEU A 7 4.33 -0.17 -10.44
CA LEU A 7 4.43 -0.90 -9.19
C LEU A 7 5.24 -2.17 -9.37
N LEU A 8 6.27 -2.32 -8.54
CA LEU A 8 7.02 -3.57 -8.46
C LEU A 8 6.19 -4.61 -7.70
N PRO A 9 6.44 -5.90 -7.95
CA PRO A 9 5.73 -6.95 -7.21
C PRO A 9 5.85 -6.74 -5.70
N GLY A 10 4.75 -6.90 -5.00
CA GLY A 10 4.70 -6.75 -3.55
C GLY A 10 4.46 -5.33 -3.05
N THR A 11 4.66 -4.32 -3.87
CA THR A 11 4.50 -2.94 -3.41
C THR A 11 3.05 -2.56 -3.20
N LEU A 12 2.13 -3.15 -3.97
CA LEU A 12 0.72 -2.84 -3.78
C LEU A 12 0.24 -3.25 -2.40
N ASP A 13 0.61 -4.43 -1.93
CA ASP A 13 0.24 -4.91 -0.61
C ASP A 13 0.75 -3.95 0.47
N LEU A 14 2.00 -3.52 0.36
CA LEU A 14 2.60 -2.56 1.28
C LEU A 14 1.82 -1.24 1.30
N LEU A 15 1.46 -0.73 0.12
CA LEU A 15 0.71 0.51 0.00
C LEU A 15 -0.69 0.40 0.61
N ILE A 16 -1.34 -0.73 0.42
CA ILE A 16 -2.65 -0.98 1.03
C ILE A 16 -2.53 -0.98 2.56
N LEU A 17 -1.56 -1.70 3.09
CA LEU A 17 -1.35 -1.74 4.54
C LEU A 17 -1.10 -0.34 5.09
N LYS A 18 -0.28 0.45 4.39
CA LYS A 18 -0.01 1.82 4.82
C LYS A 18 -1.27 2.68 4.78
N ALA A 19 -2.03 2.60 3.69
CA ALA A 19 -3.24 3.41 3.55
C ALA A 19 -4.25 3.11 4.67
N VAL A 20 -4.44 1.83 4.97
CA VAL A 20 -5.40 1.40 6.01
C VAL A 20 -4.87 1.71 7.41
N SER A 21 -3.54 1.78 7.58
CA SER A 21 -2.95 2.13 8.88
C SER A 21 -3.34 3.54 9.34
N LEU A 22 -3.73 4.40 8.41
CA LEU A 22 -4.11 5.78 8.70
C LEU A 22 -5.59 5.92 9.08
N GLY A 23 -6.32 4.81 9.12
CA GLY A 23 -7.71 4.76 9.52
C GLY A 23 -8.48 3.78 8.66
N PRO A 24 -9.58 3.22 9.16
CA PRO A 24 -10.41 2.28 8.40
C PRO A 24 -10.95 2.94 7.13
N LEU A 25 -11.01 2.17 6.04
CA LEU A 25 -11.48 2.65 4.74
C LEU A 25 -12.25 1.56 4.01
N HIS A 26 -13.25 1.97 3.25
CA HIS A 26 -13.83 1.07 2.25
C HIS A 26 -12.87 0.95 1.06
N GLY A 27 -13.12 -0.05 0.18
CA GLY A 27 -12.15 -0.38 -0.87
C GLY A 27 -11.77 0.78 -1.78
N TYR A 28 -12.78 1.52 -2.28
CA TYR A 28 -12.48 2.65 -3.15
C TYR A 28 -11.70 3.74 -2.40
N GLY A 29 -11.97 3.91 -1.11
CA GLY A 29 -11.22 4.84 -0.27
C GLY A 29 -9.76 4.46 -0.12
N VAL A 30 -9.44 3.16 -0.11
CA VAL A 30 -8.06 2.70 -0.09
C VAL A 30 -7.33 3.18 -1.34
N LEU A 31 -7.96 2.99 -2.50
CA LEU A 31 -7.39 3.43 -3.77
C LEU A 31 -7.12 4.93 -3.77
N LEU A 32 -8.12 5.72 -3.37
CA LEU A 32 -7.97 7.17 -3.34
C LEU A 32 -6.89 7.62 -2.36
N ARG A 33 -6.78 6.94 -1.21
CA ARG A 33 -5.75 7.30 -0.23
C ARG A 33 -4.37 7.02 -0.74
N ILE A 34 -4.16 5.90 -1.45
CA ILE A 34 -2.85 5.62 -2.05
C ILE A 34 -2.46 6.70 -3.04
N GLU A 35 -3.40 7.13 -3.88
CA GLU A 35 -3.13 8.23 -4.80
C GLU A 35 -2.77 9.51 -4.07
N GLN A 36 -3.52 9.81 -3.01
CA GLN A 36 -3.30 11.02 -2.22
C GLN A 36 -1.95 11.04 -1.52
N ILE A 37 -1.62 9.97 -0.80
CA ILE A 37 -0.38 9.95 0.00
C ILE A 37 0.87 9.82 -0.87
N SER A 38 0.74 9.37 -2.10
CA SER A 38 1.87 9.30 -3.03
C SER A 38 1.99 10.55 -3.90
N GLY A 39 1.19 11.59 -3.62
CA GLY A 39 1.19 12.79 -4.44
C GLY A 39 0.76 12.51 -5.88
N ARG A 40 -0.11 11.53 -6.06
CA ARG A 40 -0.65 11.06 -7.34
C ARG A 40 0.41 10.41 -8.25
N ALA A 41 1.57 10.08 -7.68
CA ALA A 41 2.60 9.36 -8.43
C ALA A 41 2.27 7.89 -8.63
N LEU A 42 1.45 7.31 -7.73
CA LEU A 42 1.06 5.91 -7.78
C LEU A 42 -0.44 5.82 -8.00
N LEU A 43 -0.85 5.37 -9.18
CA LEU A 43 -2.25 5.18 -9.53
C LEU A 43 -2.54 3.68 -9.59
N ILE A 44 -3.56 3.25 -8.87
CA ILE A 44 -3.89 1.84 -8.72
C ILE A 44 -5.14 1.52 -9.50
N GLU A 45 -5.08 0.49 -10.33
CA GLU A 45 -6.27 0.02 -11.03
C GLU A 45 -7.15 -0.80 -10.10
N GLN A 46 -8.47 -0.60 -10.22
CA GLN A 46 -9.42 -1.34 -9.39
C GLN A 46 -9.29 -2.84 -9.58
N GLY A 47 -8.94 -3.27 -10.80
CA GLY A 47 -8.78 -4.68 -11.09
C GLY A 47 -7.67 -5.35 -10.28
N ALA A 48 -6.66 -4.59 -9.87
CA ALA A 48 -5.58 -5.11 -9.02
C ALA A 48 -5.91 -4.95 -7.53
N LEU A 49 -6.68 -3.93 -7.18
CA LEU A 49 -6.94 -3.58 -5.79
C LEU A 49 -7.75 -4.65 -5.06
N TYR A 50 -8.91 -5.04 -5.61
CA TYR A 50 -9.82 -5.92 -4.88
C TYR A 50 -9.28 -7.32 -4.65
N PRO A 51 -8.59 -7.95 -5.62
CA PRO A 51 -7.92 -9.21 -5.34
C PRO A 51 -6.86 -9.09 -4.25
N ALA A 52 -6.14 -7.96 -4.19
CA ALA A 52 -5.15 -7.73 -3.15
C ALA A 52 -5.79 -7.59 -1.78
N LEU A 53 -6.89 -6.84 -1.69
CA LEU A 53 -7.65 -6.72 -0.43
C LEU A 53 -8.13 -8.08 0.06
N PHE A 54 -8.68 -8.88 -0.84
CA PHE A 54 -9.16 -10.22 -0.51
C PHE A 54 -8.01 -11.08 0.04
N ARG A 55 -6.87 -11.05 -0.63
CA ARG A 55 -5.69 -11.81 -0.20
C ARG A 55 -5.21 -11.39 1.18
N LEU A 56 -5.16 -10.08 1.43
CA LEU A 56 -4.69 -9.57 2.72
C LEU A 56 -5.64 -9.93 3.86
N VAL A 57 -6.94 -9.95 3.60
CA VAL A 57 -7.91 -10.43 4.59
C VAL A 57 -7.69 -11.91 4.88
N ARG A 58 -7.49 -12.72 3.84
CA ARG A 58 -7.22 -14.14 4.01
C ARG A 58 -5.96 -14.41 4.81
N GLN A 59 -4.96 -13.54 4.68
CA GLN A 59 -3.72 -13.66 5.43
C GLN A 59 -3.82 -13.09 6.84
N SER A 60 -4.99 -12.62 7.22
CA SER A 60 -5.26 -12.00 8.53
C SER A 60 -4.45 -10.73 8.77
N LEU A 61 -4.02 -10.07 7.73
CA LEU A 61 -3.33 -8.78 7.82
C LEU A 61 -4.32 -7.62 7.84
N LEU A 62 -5.49 -7.82 7.23
CA LEU A 62 -6.61 -6.91 7.28
C LEU A 62 -7.83 -7.62 7.85
N LYS A 63 -8.70 -6.85 8.48
CA LYS A 63 -10.01 -7.29 8.93
C LYS A 63 -11.05 -6.48 8.16
N ALA A 64 -12.09 -7.15 7.65
CA ALA A 64 -13.15 -6.52 6.89
C ALA A 64 -14.45 -6.58 7.67
N SER A 65 -15.22 -5.49 7.65
CA SER A 65 -16.53 -5.44 8.27
C SER A 65 -17.44 -4.55 7.44
N TRP A 66 -18.76 -4.81 7.54
CA TRP A 66 -19.72 -4.00 6.83
C TRP A 66 -20.07 -2.76 7.63
N GLY A 67 -20.22 -1.63 6.93
CA GLY A 67 -20.60 -0.37 7.51
C GLY A 67 -21.27 0.50 6.46
N LYS A 68 -21.49 1.76 6.78
CA LYS A 68 -22.06 2.71 5.84
C LYS A 68 -21.00 3.71 5.41
N SER A 69 -20.92 3.93 4.10
CA SER A 69 -20.05 4.95 3.53
C SER A 69 -20.68 6.34 3.71
N ASP A 70 -19.92 7.37 3.31
CA ASP A 70 -20.40 8.76 3.37
C ASP A 70 -21.69 8.96 2.57
N ASN A 71 -21.91 8.15 1.54
CA ASN A 71 -23.13 8.19 0.73
C ASN A 71 -24.27 7.42 1.35
N ASN A 72 -24.16 7.00 2.61
CA ASN A 72 -25.15 6.20 3.30
C ASN A 72 -25.41 4.85 2.60
N ARG A 73 -24.42 4.35 1.87
CA ARG A 73 -24.49 3.04 1.22
C ARG A 73 -23.74 2.01 2.03
N ARG A 74 -24.22 0.78 2.01
CA ARG A 74 -23.52 -0.33 2.65
C ARG A 74 -22.22 -0.58 1.93
N ALA A 75 -21.12 -0.63 2.68
CA ALA A 75 -19.79 -0.85 2.13
C ALA A 75 -18.98 -1.70 3.08
N LYS A 76 -18.02 -2.43 2.51
CA LYS A 76 -17.08 -3.22 3.29
C LYS A 76 -15.90 -2.33 3.66
N PHE A 77 -15.63 -2.21 4.95
CA PHE A 77 -14.51 -1.42 5.46
C PHE A 77 -13.39 -2.32 5.90
N TYR A 78 -12.17 -1.86 5.70
CA TYR A 78 -10.95 -2.59 6.02
C TYR A 78 -10.16 -1.86 7.08
N GLU A 79 -9.58 -2.61 8.01
CA GLU A 79 -8.67 -2.04 9.00
C GLU A 79 -7.55 -3.02 9.28
N LEU A 80 -6.42 -2.50 9.80
CA LEU A 80 -5.29 -3.35 10.11
C LEU A 80 -5.55 -4.20 11.34
N THR A 81 -5.10 -5.46 11.27
CA THR A 81 -4.97 -6.31 12.43
C THR A 81 -3.63 -6.03 13.11
N SER A 82 -3.42 -6.59 14.32
CA SER A 82 -2.10 -6.53 14.96
C SER A 82 -1.03 -7.15 14.09
N LYS A 83 -1.37 -8.27 13.43
CA LYS A 83 -0.45 -8.93 12.50
C LYS A 83 -0.13 -8.01 11.31
N GLY A 84 -1.14 -7.30 10.81
CA GLY A 84 -0.95 -6.36 9.71
C GLY A 84 -0.04 -5.20 10.08
N ARG A 85 -0.17 -4.68 11.31
CA ARG A 85 0.70 -3.60 11.78
C ARG A 85 2.15 -4.06 11.86
N LYS A 86 2.38 -5.26 12.36
CA LYS A 86 3.72 -5.82 12.43
C LYS A 86 4.30 -6.01 11.03
N ARG A 87 3.52 -6.55 10.11
CA ARG A 87 3.96 -6.76 8.74
C ARG A 87 4.30 -5.43 8.07
N LEU A 88 3.48 -4.40 8.29
CA LEU A 88 3.74 -3.08 7.74
C LEU A 88 5.08 -2.53 8.22
N ARG A 89 5.38 -2.65 9.52
CA ARG A 89 6.66 -2.16 10.04
C ARG A 89 7.84 -2.92 9.43
N GLU A 90 7.75 -4.24 9.39
CA GLU A 90 8.83 -5.08 8.86
C GLU A 90 9.10 -4.80 7.38
N GLU A 91 8.04 -4.69 6.60
CA GLU A 91 8.20 -4.43 5.17
C GLU A 91 8.67 -3.00 4.90
N THR A 92 8.22 -2.04 5.68
CA THR A 92 8.68 -0.66 5.56
C THR A 92 10.18 -0.57 5.84
N ASP A 93 10.65 -1.23 6.90
CA ASP A 93 12.07 -1.26 7.23
C ASP A 93 12.88 -1.91 6.13
N GLY A 94 12.40 -3.04 5.61
CA GLY A 94 13.07 -3.74 4.52
C GLY A 94 13.15 -2.90 3.25
N TRP A 95 12.05 -2.23 2.93
CA TRP A 95 12.01 -1.37 1.76
C TRP A 95 12.97 -0.18 1.90
N ASN A 96 12.99 0.44 3.08
CA ASN A 96 13.88 1.57 3.32
C ASN A 96 15.35 1.17 3.21
N ARG A 97 15.71 -0.02 3.69
CA ARG A 97 17.07 -0.53 3.54
C ARG A 97 17.41 -0.75 2.07
N LEU A 98 16.48 -1.33 1.32
CA LEU A 98 16.70 -1.58 -0.10
C LEU A 98 16.86 -0.27 -0.87
N VAL A 99 16.00 0.70 -0.62
CA VAL A 99 16.05 2.00 -1.29
C VAL A 99 17.38 2.68 -1.01
N ALA A 100 17.83 2.66 0.24
CA ALA A 100 19.11 3.28 0.62
C ALA A 100 20.30 2.58 -0.09
N ALA A 101 20.28 1.26 -0.13
CA ALA A 101 21.34 0.51 -0.81
C ALA A 101 21.35 0.78 -2.31
N LEU A 102 20.18 0.80 -2.94
CA LEU A 102 20.08 1.11 -4.36
C LEU A 102 20.55 2.53 -4.66
N ALA A 103 20.16 3.49 -3.83
CA ALA A 103 20.57 4.87 -4.03
C ALA A 103 22.10 4.99 -3.96
N SER A 104 22.73 4.32 -3.00
CA SER A 104 24.20 4.33 -2.88
C SER A 104 24.85 3.69 -4.08
N ALA A 105 24.34 2.53 -4.51
CA ALA A 105 24.91 1.82 -5.65
C ALA A 105 24.81 2.64 -6.93
N LEU A 106 23.65 3.24 -7.17
CA LEU A 106 23.41 3.99 -8.40
C LEU A 106 24.17 5.30 -8.44
N ALA A 107 24.55 5.82 -7.29
CA ALA A 107 25.33 7.06 -7.20
C ALA A 107 26.84 6.82 -7.31
N ALA A 108 27.28 5.59 -7.34
CA ALA A 108 28.73 5.26 -7.39
C ALA A 108 29.38 5.83 -8.65
N ARG A 109 30.61 6.29 -8.50
CA ARG A 109 31.40 6.84 -9.59
C ARG A 109 32.61 5.94 -9.85
N PRO A 110 33.18 5.98 -11.09
CA PRO A 110 34.29 5.05 -11.42
C PRO A 110 35.45 5.11 -10.46
N GLN A 111 35.76 6.27 -9.89
CA GLN A 111 36.90 6.41 -8.99
C GLN A 111 36.63 5.87 -7.59
N GLU A 112 35.44 5.38 -7.34
CA GLU A 112 35.06 4.86 -6.02
C GLU A 112 35.13 3.34 -5.93
N ILE A 113 35.46 2.68 -7.03
CA ILE A 113 35.50 1.22 -7.08
C ILE A 113 36.91 0.70 -7.37
#